data_4b23c5092ef9d8d7182375f55bb957cf
#
_entry.id   4b23c5092ef9d8d7182375f55bb957cf
#
_cell.length_a   1.000
_cell.length_b   1.000
_cell.length_c   1.000
_cell.angle_alpha   90.00
_cell.angle_beta   90.00
_cell.angle_gamma   90.00
#
_symmetry.space_group_name_H-M   'P 1'
#
loop_
_entity.id
_entity.type
_entity.pdbx_description
1 polymer ?
#
loop_
_entity_poly.entity_id
_entity_poly.type
_entity_poly.pdbx_seq_one_letter_code
_entity_poly.pdbx_strand_id
1 'polypeptide(L)'
;MRERRFSTVLHIGRLVHVGVAALAMAACGGDAKPKADSAASGDAPFRVALLTPGPISDQSWNAGAFNGLKAIKDSLDAQTSHIQTKTPAEFEENFRQYGAQGYALVFGHGFEFQDAALRVAPSYPKTIYVTTSGNSTAANVAGMTFAFEEASYLAGMVAGAMTKTNVVGAIGGTELPPVKASFAAFAAGAKAVNPKVRVLTSYIGNWDDVSAGKEQALAQIGQGADAVFQNADAAGLGIFQAAKERGVYAFGANSNQNGVAPDVILGSVVIDLPRAFLTVAREVKAGGFKPRVVDLGMKSGVVQLVYNPQLESRIPAATRAAVDSARVAIEAGTLKPLGDTPNWADVTKPAP
;
A
#
# COMPACT_ATOMS: atom_id res chain seq x y z
N MET A 1 49.82 0.13 42.87
CA MET A 1 50.18 -1.13 43.54
C MET A 1 49.14 -2.16 43.09
N ARG A 2 49.38 -3.11 42.34
CA ARG A 2 50.30 -4.19 42.07
C ARG A 2 50.21 -4.63 40.62
N GLU A 3 51.33 -4.61 39.94
CA GLU A 3 51.65 -5.36 38.73
C GLU A 3 51.64 -6.89 38.98
N ARG A 4 51.43 -7.67 37.90
CA ARG A 4 52.25 -8.86 37.50
C ARG A 4 51.65 -9.41 36.20
N ARG A 5 52.35 -9.33 35.11
CA ARG A 5 53.49 -10.06 34.51
C ARG A 5 53.07 -11.38 33.81
N PHE A 6 53.26 -11.33 32.50
CA PHE A 6 53.86 -12.28 31.54
C PHE A 6 53.84 -13.80 31.84
N SER A 7 53.49 -14.60 30.85
CA SER A 7 54.31 -15.71 30.43
C SER A 7 54.06 -16.14 28.98
N THR A 8 55.10 -16.01 28.17
CA THR A 8 55.34 -16.52 26.82
C THR A 8 55.82 -17.96 26.93
N VAL A 9 55.31 -18.89 26.13
CA VAL A 9 55.99 -20.17 25.87
C VAL A 9 55.97 -20.47 24.37
N LEU A 10 57.17 -20.48 23.85
CA LEU A 10 57.64 -20.85 22.51
C LEU A 10 58.05 -22.35 22.51
N HIS A 11 57.66 -23.18 21.54
CA HIS A 11 58.35 -24.42 21.14
C HIS A 11 58.04 -24.72 19.67
N ILE A 12 58.88 -24.49 18.76
CA ILE A 12 59.97 -25.16 18.03
C ILE A 12 59.61 -26.62 17.59
N GLY A 13 59.42 -26.77 16.34
CA GLY A 13 60.07 -27.57 15.32
C GLY A 13 59.86 -29.07 15.26
N ARG A 14 59.52 -29.52 14.08
CA ARG A 14 60.22 -30.65 13.38
C ARG A 14 59.77 -30.78 11.92
N LEU A 15 60.70 -30.51 11.03
CA LEU A 15 60.74 -31.01 9.64
C LEU A 15 60.98 -32.52 9.62
N VAL A 16 60.32 -33.25 8.75
CA VAL A 16 60.80 -34.52 8.17
C VAL A 16 60.46 -34.57 6.70
N HIS A 17 61.41 -35.08 5.94
CA HIS A 17 61.64 -35.04 4.51
C HIS A 17 61.00 -36.19 3.74
N VAL A 18 60.67 -35.93 2.46
CA VAL A 18 60.98 -36.61 1.21
C VAL A 18 60.45 -38.06 1.00
N GLY A 19 59.75 -38.19 -0.11
CA GLY A 19 59.50 -39.47 -0.78
C GLY A 19 58.92 -39.26 -2.18
N VAL A 20 59.81 -39.04 -3.18
CA VAL A 20 59.48 -39.09 -4.62
C VAL A 20 59.37 -40.55 -5.04
N ALA A 21 58.28 -40.94 -5.67
CA ALA A 21 58.26 -42.15 -6.51
C ALA A 21 57.44 -41.85 -7.76
N ALA A 22 58.13 -41.63 -8.87
CA ALA A 22 57.59 -41.64 -10.22
C ALA A 22 57.38 -43.07 -10.68
N LEU A 23 56.22 -43.42 -11.16
CA LEU A 23 56.00 -44.55 -12.04
C LEU A 23 55.10 -44.13 -13.22
N ALA A 24 55.71 -44.07 -14.37
CA ALA A 24 55.02 -43.95 -15.65
C ALA A 24 54.54 -45.35 -16.08
N MET A 25 53.34 -45.48 -16.54
CA MET A 25 52.94 -46.50 -17.52
C MET A 25 51.81 -45.98 -18.41
N ALA A 26 51.97 -46.33 -19.68
CA ALA A 26 51.38 -45.77 -20.87
C ALA A 26 49.95 -46.24 -21.17
N ALA A 27 49.26 -45.35 -21.90
CA ALA A 27 48.39 -45.53 -23.07
C ALA A 27 47.25 -46.57 -22.99
N CYS A 28 46.03 -46.06 -23.09
CA CYS A 28 45.10 -46.51 -24.16
C CYS A 28 44.06 -45.41 -24.35
N GLY A 29 43.91 -45.02 -25.63
CA GLY A 29 43.04 -43.94 -26.06
C GLY A 29 41.56 -44.26 -25.89
N GLY A 30 40.80 -43.25 -25.60
CA GLY A 30 39.35 -43.18 -25.65
C GLY A 30 38.99 -41.74 -25.67
N ASP A 31 38.59 -41.23 -26.86
CA ASP A 31 38.03 -39.89 -27.05
C ASP A 31 36.77 -39.72 -26.23
N ALA A 32 36.94 -39.40 -24.97
CA ALA A 32 35.86 -38.84 -24.15
C ALA A 32 35.85 -37.33 -24.37
N LYS A 33 35.00 -36.85 -25.26
CA LYS A 33 34.60 -35.43 -25.29
C LYS A 33 34.24 -35.01 -23.88
N PRO A 34 34.77 -33.89 -23.37
CA PRO A 34 34.28 -33.32 -22.12
C PRO A 34 32.78 -33.13 -22.31
N LYS A 35 31.96 -33.79 -21.53
CA LYS A 35 30.58 -33.35 -21.29
C LYS A 35 30.73 -31.95 -20.75
N ALA A 36 30.33 -30.97 -21.57
CA ALA A 36 30.02 -29.66 -21.05
C ALA A 36 28.99 -29.90 -19.96
N ASP A 37 29.40 -29.65 -18.71
CA ASP A 37 28.45 -29.44 -17.63
C ASP A 37 27.49 -28.38 -18.17
N SER A 38 26.29 -28.79 -18.52
CA SER A 38 25.18 -27.90 -18.69
C SER A 38 25.00 -27.25 -17.32
N ALA A 39 25.69 -26.11 -17.12
CA ALA A 39 25.34 -25.18 -16.09
C ALA A 39 23.83 -24.97 -16.29
N ALA A 40 23.04 -25.51 -15.39
CA ALA A 40 21.65 -25.18 -15.29
C ALA A 40 21.60 -23.66 -15.25
N SER A 41 21.14 -23.04 -16.34
CA SER A 41 20.75 -21.66 -16.36
C SER A 41 19.50 -21.57 -15.47
N GLY A 42 19.70 -21.64 -14.17
CA GLY A 42 18.70 -21.29 -13.21
C GLY A 42 18.43 -19.81 -13.44
N ASP A 43 17.26 -19.50 -14.01
CA ASP A 43 16.80 -18.12 -14.11
C ASP A 43 17.00 -17.46 -12.76
N ALA A 44 17.67 -16.28 -12.76
CA ALA A 44 17.88 -15.55 -11.53
C ALA A 44 16.52 -15.35 -10.82
N PRO A 45 16.45 -15.54 -9.50
CA PRO A 45 15.18 -15.50 -8.80
C PRO A 45 14.47 -14.16 -9.02
N PHE A 46 13.17 -14.20 -9.27
CA PHE A 46 12.37 -12.99 -9.38
C PHE A 46 12.31 -12.29 -8.01
N ARG A 47 12.90 -11.10 -7.92
CA ARG A 47 13.06 -10.36 -6.67
C ARG A 47 12.18 -9.12 -6.64
N VAL A 48 11.35 -9.01 -5.59
CA VAL A 48 10.40 -7.92 -5.41
C VAL A 48 10.57 -7.28 -4.05
N ALA A 49 10.64 -5.95 -4.00
CA ALA A 49 10.73 -5.19 -2.76
C ALA A 49 9.51 -4.28 -2.57
N LEU A 50 9.22 -3.98 -1.30
CA LEU A 50 8.18 -3.08 -0.86
C LEU A 50 8.72 -2.09 0.17
N LEU A 51 8.55 -0.80 -0.08
CA LEU A 51 8.77 0.28 0.87
C LEU A 51 7.40 0.78 1.36
N THR A 52 7.21 0.89 2.69
CA THR A 52 5.98 1.43 3.28
C THR A 52 6.28 2.64 4.16
N PRO A 53 5.43 3.68 4.19
CA PRO A 53 5.63 4.86 5.05
C PRO A 53 5.33 4.57 6.52
N GLY A 54 4.55 3.53 6.81
CA GLY A 54 4.12 3.15 8.14
C GLY A 54 4.26 1.66 8.44
N PRO A 55 3.88 1.25 9.66
CA PRO A 55 3.99 -0.14 10.10
C PRO A 55 2.94 -1.02 9.41
N ILE A 56 3.34 -2.24 9.05
CA ILE A 56 2.45 -3.25 8.44
C ILE A 56 1.40 -3.81 9.41
N SER A 57 1.38 -3.36 10.64
CA SER A 57 0.37 -3.68 11.65
C SER A 57 -0.79 -2.68 11.73
N ASP A 58 -0.86 -1.71 10.83
CA ASP A 58 -1.86 -0.64 10.80
C ASP A 58 -3.30 -1.10 10.51
N GLN A 59 -3.47 -2.36 10.12
CA GLN A 59 -4.75 -2.95 9.70
C GLN A 59 -5.43 -2.18 8.55
N SER A 60 -4.66 -1.42 7.77
CA SER A 60 -5.12 -0.53 6.71
C SER A 60 -4.20 -0.59 5.48
N TRP A 61 -3.64 0.54 5.09
CA TRP A 61 -2.85 0.77 3.88
C TRP A 61 -1.59 -0.09 3.81
N ASN A 62 -0.75 -0.02 4.85
CA ASN A 62 0.53 -0.74 4.86
C ASN A 62 0.35 -2.26 5.04
N ALA A 63 -0.63 -2.69 5.86
CA ALA A 63 -0.99 -4.09 6.00
C ALA A 63 -1.48 -4.67 4.66
N GLY A 64 -2.31 -3.92 3.92
CA GLY A 64 -2.80 -4.31 2.60
C GLY A 64 -1.67 -4.50 1.58
N ALA A 65 -0.70 -3.57 1.54
CA ALA A 65 0.47 -3.68 0.66
C ALA A 65 1.36 -4.87 1.02
N PHE A 66 1.57 -5.11 2.30
CA PHE A 66 2.35 -6.26 2.75
C PHE A 66 1.66 -7.60 2.39
N ASN A 67 0.34 -7.67 2.47
CA ASN A 67 -0.42 -8.81 1.98
C ASN A 67 -0.28 -8.97 0.45
N GLY A 68 -0.19 -7.86 -0.30
CA GLY A 68 0.13 -7.86 -1.72
C GLY A 68 1.53 -8.45 -2.01
N LEU A 69 2.52 -8.06 -1.23
CA LEU A 69 3.87 -8.63 -1.33
C LEU A 69 3.89 -10.13 -1.02
N LYS A 70 3.13 -10.57 -0.01
CA LYS A 70 2.95 -12.01 0.29
C LYS A 70 2.27 -12.76 -0.85
N ALA A 71 1.22 -12.20 -1.44
CA ALA A 71 0.54 -12.80 -2.59
C ALA A 71 1.49 -12.98 -3.79
N ILE A 72 2.39 -12.01 -4.03
CA ILE A 72 3.45 -12.12 -5.05
C ILE A 72 4.41 -13.27 -4.71
N LYS A 73 4.90 -13.34 -3.46
CA LYS A 73 5.78 -14.41 -3.00
C LYS A 73 5.15 -15.78 -3.25
N ASP A 74 3.92 -15.97 -2.78
CA ASP A 74 3.25 -17.26 -2.78
C ASP A 74 2.81 -17.69 -4.20
N SER A 75 2.41 -16.72 -5.07
CA SER A 75 1.90 -17.02 -6.41
C SER A 75 2.98 -17.09 -7.49
N LEU A 76 4.12 -16.42 -7.29
CA LEU A 76 5.16 -16.27 -8.31
C LEU A 76 6.51 -16.85 -7.87
N ASP A 77 6.60 -17.53 -6.72
CA ASP A 77 7.85 -18.00 -6.14
C ASP A 77 8.93 -16.91 -6.09
N ALA A 78 8.51 -15.69 -5.68
CA ALA A 78 9.37 -14.52 -5.66
C ALA A 78 10.16 -14.44 -4.35
N GLN A 79 11.40 -13.98 -4.45
CA GLN A 79 12.15 -13.53 -3.27
C GLN A 79 11.70 -12.12 -2.93
N THR A 80 11.18 -11.93 -1.71
CA THR A 80 10.58 -10.66 -1.31
C THR A 80 11.35 -10.00 -0.17
N SER A 81 11.35 -8.67 -0.16
CA SER A 81 11.90 -7.84 0.93
C SER A 81 10.94 -6.71 1.24
N HIS A 82 10.85 -6.34 2.50
CA HIS A 82 10.07 -5.19 2.97
C HIS A 82 10.90 -4.33 3.90
N ILE A 83 10.73 -3.02 3.77
CA ILE A 83 11.30 -2.05 4.70
C ILE A 83 10.31 -0.90 4.94
N GLN A 84 10.16 -0.48 6.20
CA GLN A 84 9.47 0.76 6.53
C GLN A 84 10.43 1.93 6.36
N THR A 85 9.97 3.00 5.72
CA THR A 85 10.75 4.22 5.42
C THR A 85 9.90 5.44 5.68
N LYS A 86 10.42 6.42 6.40
CA LYS A 86 9.64 7.57 6.89
C LYS A 86 9.99 8.91 6.24
N THR A 87 11.19 9.05 5.72
CA THR A 87 11.69 10.33 5.21
C THR A 87 12.01 10.26 3.72
N PRO A 88 11.93 11.39 2.98
CA PRO A 88 12.32 11.43 1.57
C PRO A 88 13.75 10.94 1.29
N ALA A 89 14.68 11.20 2.22
CA ALA A 89 16.06 10.72 2.11
C ALA A 89 16.14 9.18 2.20
N GLU A 90 15.38 8.59 3.12
CA GLU A 90 15.27 7.13 3.25
C GLU A 90 14.58 6.51 2.02
N PHE A 91 13.60 7.18 1.42
CA PHE A 91 12.94 6.70 0.19
C PHE A 91 13.97 6.53 -0.94
N GLU A 92 14.79 7.56 -1.20
CA GLU A 92 15.83 7.50 -2.23
C GLU A 92 16.89 6.45 -1.92
N GLU A 93 17.38 6.40 -0.68
CA GLU A 93 18.42 5.45 -0.28
C GLU A 93 17.95 4.01 -0.46
N ASN A 94 16.74 3.68 -0.01
CA ASN A 94 16.21 2.33 -0.14
C ASN A 94 15.88 1.96 -1.58
N PHE A 95 15.38 2.90 -2.41
CA PHE A 95 15.23 2.65 -3.84
C PHE A 95 16.59 2.37 -4.51
N ARG A 96 17.65 3.13 -4.20
CA ARG A 96 19.03 2.88 -4.69
C ARG A 96 19.53 1.49 -4.26
N GLN A 97 19.34 1.16 -2.99
CA GLN A 97 19.79 -0.12 -2.43
C GLN A 97 19.15 -1.31 -3.17
N TYR A 98 17.84 -1.29 -3.37
CA TYR A 98 17.15 -2.36 -4.10
C TYR A 98 17.51 -2.40 -5.58
N GLY A 99 17.68 -1.23 -6.23
CA GLY A 99 18.18 -1.14 -7.60
C GLY A 99 19.58 -1.72 -7.75
N ALA A 100 20.51 -1.34 -6.86
CA ALA A 100 21.89 -1.85 -6.85
C ALA A 100 21.97 -3.36 -6.57
N GLN A 101 21.07 -3.90 -5.76
CA GLN A 101 20.95 -5.34 -5.50
C GLN A 101 20.28 -6.11 -6.64
N GLY A 102 19.80 -5.45 -7.72
CA GLY A 102 19.20 -6.08 -8.88
C GLY A 102 17.80 -6.64 -8.63
N TYR A 103 16.99 -5.97 -7.80
CA TYR A 103 15.57 -6.28 -7.71
C TYR A 103 14.87 -5.96 -9.04
N ALA A 104 14.02 -6.89 -9.51
CA ALA A 104 13.29 -6.70 -10.76
C ALA A 104 12.14 -5.69 -10.62
N LEU A 105 11.52 -5.63 -9.43
CA LEU A 105 10.37 -4.80 -9.13
C LEU A 105 10.48 -4.22 -7.70
N VAL A 106 10.28 -2.92 -7.57
CA VAL A 106 10.27 -2.22 -6.28
C VAL A 106 9.01 -1.37 -6.19
N PHE A 107 8.18 -1.65 -5.20
CA PHE A 107 7.03 -0.82 -4.87
C PHE A 107 7.40 0.23 -3.83
N GLY A 108 7.15 1.51 -4.13
CA GLY A 108 7.07 2.60 -3.17
C GLY A 108 5.59 2.83 -2.83
N HIS A 109 5.19 2.45 -1.63
CA HIS A 109 3.78 2.40 -1.28
C HIS A 109 3.28 3.71 -0.68
N GLY A 110 2.99 4.67 -1.54
CA GLY A 110 2.46 5.98 -1.20
C GLY A 110 2.72 7.00 -2.29
N PHE A 111 1.88 8.03 -2.33
CA PHE A 111 2.01 9.17 -3.23
C PHE A 111 3.37 9.88 -3.08
N GLU A 112 3.87 9.96 -1.87
CA GLU A 112 5.11 10.63 -1.48
C GLU A 112 6.38 10.00 -2.05
N PHE A 113 6.32 8.76 -2.53
CA PHE A 113 7.48 8.05 -3.09
C PHE A 113 7.81 8.44 -4.53
N GLN A 114 6.92 9.16 -5.24
CA GLN A 114 7.05 9.43 -6.68
C GLN A 114 8.33 10.14 -7.05
N ASP A 115 8.64 11.24 -6.36
CA ASP A 115 9.82 12.05 -6.67
C ASP A 115 11.12 11.29 -6.43
N ALA A 116 11.17 10.48 -5.38
CA ALA A 116 12.31 9.62 -5.08
C ALA A 116 12.50 8.55 -6.18
N ALA A 117 11.42 7.91 -6.62
CA ALA A 117 11.47 6.94 -7.73
C ALA A 117 12.00 7.57 -9.02
N LEU A 118 11.49 8.76 -9.40
CA LEU A 118 11.93 9.48 -10.60
C LEU A 118 13.42 9.85 -10.55
N ARG A 119 13.93 10.25 -9.38
CA ARG A 119 15.36 10.61 -9.22
C ARG A 119 16.28 9.38 -9.26
N VAL A 120 15.85 8.25 -8.73
CA VAL A 120 16.69 7.05 -8.59
C VAL A 120 16.65 6.14 -9.82
N ALA A 121 15.49 5.97 -10.44
CA ALA A 121 15.25 5.00 -11.50
C ALA A 121 16.21 5.07 -12.71
N PRO A 122 16.65 6.24 -13.18
CA PRO A 122 17.59 6.31 -14.32
C PRO A 122 18.92 5.59 -14.07
N SER A 123 19.35 5.48 -12.81
CA SER A 123 20.61 4.79 -12.45
C SER A 123 20.46 3.26 -12.44
N TYR A 124 19.24 2.73 -12.47
CA TYR A 124 18.97 1.29 -12.40
C TYR A 124 17.93 0.85 -13.45
N PRO A 125 18.27 0.92 -14.74
CA PRO A 125 17.31 0.73 -15.83
C PRO A 125 16.71 -0.67 -15.93
N LYS A 126 17.27 -1.66 -15.24
CA LYS A 126 16.74 -3.04 -15.18
C LYS A 126 15.70 -3.25 -14.07
N THR A 127 15.56 -2.30 -13.14
CA THR A 127 14.59 -2.35 -12.05
C THR A 127 13.37 -1.52 -12.43
N ILE A 128 12.19 -2.09 -12.30
CA ILE A 128 10.93 -1.36 -12.44
C ILE A 128 10.54 -0.81 -11.06
N TYR A 129 10.28 0.49 -11.00
CA TYR A 129 9.77 1.17 -9.80
C TYR A 129 8.30 1.51 -10.00
N VAL A 130 7.46 1.09 -9.05
CA VAL A 130 6.01 1.38 -9.07
C VAL A 130 5.65 2.15 -7.82
N THR A 131 5.03 3.31 -7.98
CA THR A 131 4.56 4.13 -6.85
C THR A 131 3.04 4.08 -6.76
N THR A 132 2.53 3.61 -5.62
CA THR A 132 1.09 3.52 -5.41
C THR A 132 0.51 4.88 -5.05
N SER A 133 -0.74 5.12 -5.41
CA SER A 133 -1.40 6.43 -5.36
C SER A 133 -0.65 7.52 -6.14
N GLY A 134 0.34 7.13 -6.95
CA GLY A 134 1.13 8.00 -7.79
C GLY A 134 0.72 7.91 -9.25
N ASN A 135 0.96 8.98 -10.02
CA ASN A 135 0.68 9.06 -11.45
C ASN A 135 1.89 9.43 -12.31
N SER A 136 3.06 9.50 -11.70
CA SER A 136 4.31 9.80 -12.40
C SER A 136 4.82 8.59 -13.18
N THR A 137 5.38 8.83 -14.37
CA THR A 137 5.95 7.80 -15.24
C THR A 137 7.30 8.22 -15.81
N ALA A 138 8.20 7.24 -16.01
CA ALA A 138 9.47 7.40 -16.72
C ALA A 138 9.82 6.07 -17.41
N ALA A 139 11.01 5.94 -17.98
CA ALA A 139 11.45 4.76 -18.73
C ALA A 139 11.28 3.44 -17.96
N ASN A 140 11.45 3.47 -16.62
CA ASN A 140 11.29 2.34 -15.72
C ASN A 140 10.55 2.73 -14.40
N VAL A 141 9.74 3.79 -14.45
CA VAL A 141 8.84 4.21 -13.37
C VAL A 141 7.41 4.14 -13.85
N ALA A 142 6.53 3.57 -13.04
CA ALA A 142 5.10 3.53 -13.26
C ALA A 142 4.35 4.04 -12.03
N GLY A 143 3.26 4.77 -12.27
CA GLY A 143 2.27 5.08 -11.25
C GLY A 143 1.23 3.97 -11.15
N MET A 144 0.67 3.75 -9.96
CA MET A 144 -0.49 2.89 -9.75
C MET A 144 -1.54 3.70 -8.98
N THR A 145 -2.56 4.15 -9.68
CA THR A 145 -3.65 4.94 -9.09
C THR A 145 -4.81 4.05 -8.68
N PHE A 146 -5.51 4.47 -7.65
CA PHE A 146 -6.73 3.83 -7.20
C PHE A 146 -7.85 4.87 -7.23
N ALA A 147 -8.93 4.61 -7.94
CA ALA A 147 -10.13 5.45 -7.95
C ALA A 147 -10.89 5.30 -6.61
N PHE A 148 -10.20 5.58 -5.51
CA PHE A 148 -10.70 5.42 -4.15
C PHE A 148 -11.90 6.33 -3.86
N GLU A 149 -12.00 7.46 -4.55
CA GLU A 149 -13.13 8.37 -4.57
C GLU A 149 -14.45 7.69 -5.00
N GLU A 150 -14.39 6.67 -5.86
CA GLU A 150 -15.58 5.95 -6.32
C GLU A 150 -16.32 5.29 -5.15
N ALA A 151 -15.63 4.51 -4.33
CA ALA A 151 -16.24 3.86 -3.18
C ALA A 151 -16.40 4.81 -1.98
N SER A 152 -15.59 5.88 -1.88
CA SER A 152 -15.77 6.93 -0.88
C SER A 152 -17.10 7.67 -1.10
N TYR A 153 -17.48 7.91 -2.36
CA TYR A 153 -18.79 8.49 -2.70
C TYR A 153 -19.93 7.59 -2.18
N LEU A 154 -19.84 6.28 -2.40
CA LEU A 154 -20.85 5.32 -1.92
C LEU A 154 -20.92 5.29 -0.38
N ALA A 155 -19.78 5.33 0.31
CA ALA A 155 -19.73 5.44 1.76
C ALA A 155 -20.38 6.75 2.25
N GLY A 156 -20.16 7.85 1.52
CA GLY A 156 -20.82 9.13 1.74
C GLY A 156 -22.34 9.05 1.63
N MET A 157 -22.87 8.35 0.60
CA MET A 157 -24.31 8.14 0.46
C MET A 157 -24.88 7.41 1.68
N VAL A 158 -24.20 6.37 2.18
CA VAL A 158 -24.62 5.68 3.41
C VAL A 158 -24.59 6.63 4.61
N ALA A 159 -23.51 7.37 4.81
CA ALA A 159 -23.37 8.31 5.92
C ALA A 159 -24.46 9.39 5.89
N GLY A 160 -24.72 9.98 4.71
CA GLY A 160 -25.75 11.00 4.53
C GLY A 160 -27.17 10.52 4.77
N ALA A 161 -27.46 9.24 4.47
CA ALA A 161 -28.75 8.62 4.75
C ALA A 161 -28.90 8.19 6.23
N MET A 162 -27.80 7.86 6.90
CA MET A 162 -27.79 7.34 8.27
C MET A 162 -27.71 8.43 9.34
N THR A 163 -27.19 9.62 8.99
CA THR A 163 -27.04 10.72 9.95
C THR A 163 -28.39 11.21 10.47
N LYS A 164 -28.47 11.46 11.77
CA LYS A 164 -29.62 12.05 12.47
C LYS A 164 -29.40 13.55 12.76
N THR A 165 -28.13 13.95 12.84
CA THR A 165 -27.74 15.33 13.17
C THR A 165 -27.56 16.20 11.93
N ASN A 166 -27.51 15.61 10.72
CA ASN A 166 -27.05 16.20 9.47
C ASN A 166 -25.57 16.65 9.54
N VAL A 167 -24.76 16.06 10.41
CA VAL A 167 -23.32 16.31 10.50
C VAL A 167 -22.58 14.99 10.42
N VAL A 168 -21.65 14.90 9.49
CA VAL A 168 -20.74 13.76 9.34
C VAL A 168 -19.29 14.22 9.33
N GLY A 169 -18.38 13.35 9.66
CA GLY A 169 -16.96 13.64 9.76
C GLY A 169 -16.12 12.90 8.72
N ALA A 170 -15.00 13.51 8.33
CA ALA A 170 -13.93 12.88 7.56
C ALA A 170 -12.58 13.27 8.17
N ILE A 171 -11.77 12.27 8.53
CA ILE A 171 -10.51 12.48 9.26
C ILE A 171 -9.39 11.73 8.53
N GLY A 172 -8.38 12.48 8.06
CA GLY A 172 -7.22 11.97 7.34
C GLY A 172 -5.95 11.98 8.19
N GLY A 173 -4.99 11.14 7.80
CA GLY A 173 -3.64 11.21 8.36
C GLY A 173 -2.95 12.49 7.90
N THR A 174 -2.39 12.48 6.72
CA THR A 174 -1.74 13.65 6.09
C THR A 174 -2.59 14.21 4.95
N GLU A 175 -2.56 15.53 4.75
CA GLU A 175 -3.29 16.20 3.70
C GLU A 175 -2.65 15.96 2.32
N LEU A 176 -2.82 14.76 1.78
CA LEU A 176 -2.37 14.38 0.44
C LEU A 176 -3.50 14.48 -0.59
N PRO A 177 -3.17 14.71 -1.88
CA PRO A 177 -4.17 14.81 -2.95
C PRO A 177 -5.17 13.64 -2.99
N PRO A 178 -4.77 12.37 -2.94
CA PRO A 178 -5.73 11.26 -2.97
C PRO A 178 -6.62 11.20 -1.72
N VAL A 179 -6.14 11.63 -0.55
CA VAL A 179 -6.96 11.72 0.67
C VAL A 179 -8.00 12.81 0.54
N LYS A 180 -7.61 13.99 0.02
CA LYS A 180 -8.55 15.11 -0.27
C LYS A 180 -9.65 14.69 -1.25
N ALA A 181 -9.28 13.98 -2.31
CA ALA A 181 -10.23 13.48 -3.30
C ALA A 181 -11.26 12.51 -2.68
N SER A 182 -10.80 11.58 -1.83
CA SER A 182 -11.69 10.66 -1.13
C SER A 182 -12.72 11.38 -0.24
N PHE A 183 -12.30 12.44 0.46
CA PHE A 183 -13.18 13.23 1.31
C PHE A 183 -14.14 14.11 0.51
N ALA A 184 -13.68 14.67 -0.60
CA ALA A 184 -14.55 15.41 -1.52
C ALA A 184 -15.64 14.51 -2.09
N ALA A 185 -15.31 13.29 -2.50
CA ALA A 185 -16.27 12.31 -3.00
C ALA A 185 -17.22 11.82 -1.90
N PHE A 186 -16.73 11.55 -0.70
CA PHE A 186 -17.56 11.23 0.46
C PHE A 186 -18.57 12.34 0.75
N ALA A 187 -18.13 13.61 0.72
CA ALA A 187 -19.01 14.75 0.91
C ALA A 187 -20.04 14.87 -0.23
N ALA A 188 -19.64 14.65 -1.48
CA ALA A 188 -20.54 14.65 -2.62
C ALA A 188 -21.62 13.56 -2.50
N GLY A 189 -21.23 12.32 -2.14
CA GLY A 189 -22.14 11.22 -1.92
C GLY A 189 -23.13 11.49 -0.77
N ALA A 190 -22.64 12.04 0.34
CA ALA A 190 -23.51 12.40 1.47
C ALA A 190 -24.55 13.47 1.09
N LYS A 191 -24.14 14.49 0.34
CA LYS A 191 -25.02 15.56 -0.15
C LYS A 191 -26.00 15.09 -1.22
N ALA A 192 -25.63 14.08 -2.02
CA ALA A 192 -26.53 13.52 -3.05
C ALA A 192 -27.80 12.91 -2.47
N VAL A 193 -27.73 12.33 -1.26
CA VAL A 193 -28.88 11.74 -0.55
C VAL A 193 -29.45 12.64 0.54
N ASN A 194 -28.65 13.56 1.07
CA ASN A 194 -29.05 14.51 2.10
C ASN A 194 -28.44 15.89 1.86
N PRO A 195 -29.14 16.77 1.11
CA PRO A 195 -28.62 18.12 0.79
C PRO A 195 -28.33 19.00 2.02
N LYS A 196 -28.88 18.65 3.19
CA LYS A 196 -28.65 19.42 4.45
C LYS A 196 -27.38 18.99 5.19
N VAL A 197 -26.73 17.92 4.75
CA VAL A 197 -25.58 17.40 5.47
C VAL A 197 -24.40 18.38 5.44
N ARG A 198 -23.80 18.58 6.59
CA ARG A 198 -22.52 19.28 6.78
C ARG A 198 -21.43 18.26 7.01
N VAL A 199 -20.37 18.32 6.22
CA VAL A 199 -19.20 17.43 6.35
C VAL A 199 -18.07 18.20 7.02
N LEU A 200 -17.58 17.68 8.15
CA LEU A 200 -16.41 18.19 8.85
C LEU A 200 -15.19 17.46 8.31
N THR A 201 -14.13 18.18 7.97
CA THR A 201 -12.88 17.58 7.49
C THR A 201 -11.72 18.06 8.34
N SER A 202 -10.85 17.14 8.77
CA SER A 202 -9.60 17.45 9.44
C SER A 202 -8.51 16.45 9.12
N TYR A 203 -7.25 16.83 9.41
CA TYR A 203 -6.06 16.00 9.21
C TYR A 203 -5.24 15.97 10.49
N ILE A 204 -4.69 14.79 10.81
CA ILE A 204 -3.89 14.54 12.02
C ILE A 204 -2.49 15.10 11.87
N GLY A 205 -1.95 15.12 10.63
CA GLY A 205 -0.59 15.50 10.30
C GLY A 205 0.40 14.33 10.26
N ASN A 206 -0.05 13.12 10.58
CA ASN A 206 0.74 11.87 10.50
C ASN A 206 -0.19 10.66 10.32
N TRP A 207 0.38 9.46 10.19
CA TRP A 207 -0.35 8.22 9.91
C TRP A 207 -0.43 7.26 11.09
N ASP A 208 0.27 7.53 12.21
CA ASP A 208 0.51 6.55 13.26
C ASP A 208 0.13 7.00 14.68
N ASP A 209 -0.23 8.26 14.89
CA ASP A 209 -0.66 8.78 16.19
C ASP A 209 -2.13 8.45 16.51
N VAL A 210 -2.33 7.30 17.14
CA VAL A 210 -3.65 6.82 17.57
C VAL A 210 -4.36 7.79 18.53
N SER A 211 -3.60 8.46 19.42
CA SER A 211 -4.16 9.40 20.39
C SER A 211 -4.68 10.65 19.70
N ALA A 212 -3.88 11.23 18.79
CA ALA A 212 -4.31 12.37 17.99
C ALA A 212 -5.51 12.02 17.10
N GLY A 213 -5.55 10.81 16.52
CA GLY A 213 -6.71 10.31 15.78
C GLY A 213 -7.97 10.28 16.62
N LYS A 214 -7.87 9.80 17.87
CA LYS A 214 -8.99 9.77 18.83
C LYS A 214 -9.46 11.19 19.19
N GLU A 215 -8.54 12.10 19.47
CA GLU A 215 -8.85 13.49 19.81
C GLU A 215 -9.57 14.22 18.66
N GLN A 216 -9.10 14.06 17.43
CA GLN A 216 -9.73 14.63 16.24
C GLN A 216 -11.17 14.11 16.06
N ALA A 217 -11.38 12.80 16.27
CA ALA A 217 -12.72 12.22 16.19
C ALA A 217 -13.64 12.73 17.29
N LEU A 218 -13.17 12.80 18.52
CA LEU A 218 -13.95 13.36 19.64
C LEU A 218 -14.32 14.83 19.40
N ALA A 219 -13.41 15.63 18.80
CA ALA A 219 -13.68 17.02 18.44
C ALA A 219 -14.77 17.14 17.37
N GLN A 220 -14.75 16.31 16.30
CA GLN A 220 -15.81 16.31 15.29
C GLN A 220 -17.15 15.78 15.84
N ILE A 221 -17.12 14.73 16.67
CA ILE A 221 -18.32 14.20 17.32
C ILE A 221 -18.91 15.26 18.28
N GLY A 222 -18.07 16.00 19.02
CA GLY A 222 -18.49 17.15 19.84
C GLY A 222 -19.14 18.28 19.06
N GLN A 223 -18.85 18.40 17.76
CA GLN A 223 -19.49 19.32 16.82
C GLN A 223 -20.76 18.75 16.17
N GLY A 224 -21.17 17.54 16.61
CA GLY A 224 -22.39 16.88 16.18
C GLY A 224 -22.21 15.79 15.12
N ALA A 225 -20.99 15.44 14.74
CA ALA A 225 -20.81 14.33 13.81
C ALA A 225 -21.30 13.02 14.43
N ASP A 226 -22.21 12.31 13.77
CA ASP A 226 -22.77 11.03 14.18
C ASP A 226 -22.39 9.86 13.26
N ALA A 227 -21.57 10.16 12.24
CA ALA A 227 -20.85 9.19 11.43
C ALA A 227 -19.48 9.78 11.04
N VAL A 228 -18.40 9.01 11.10
CA VAL A 228 -17.04 9.46 10.77
C VAL A 228 -16.38 8.51 9.79
N PHE A 229 -15.83 9.07 8.70
CA PHE A 229 -14.98 8.34 7.74
C PHE A 229 -13.53 8.61 8.06
N GLN A 230 -12.73 7.55 8.28
CA GLN A 230 -11.31 7.67 8.50
C GLN A 230 -10.52 7.30 7.23
N ASN A 231 -9.43 8.00 6.98
CA ASN A 231 -8.36 7.63 6.06
C ASN A 231 -7.02 8.07 6.66
N ALA A 232 -6.60 7.36 7.74
CA ALA A 232 -5.51 7.77 8.61
C ALA A 232 -4.65 6.58 9.10
N ASP A 233 -4.71 5.45 8.42
CA ASP A 233 -3.93 4.24 8.69
C ASP A 233 -3.98 3.80 10.17
N ALA A 234 -2.83 3.69 10.87
CA ALA A 234 -2.80 3.27 12.27
C ALA A 234 -3.48 4.30 13.20
N ALA A 235 -3.38 5.60 12.90
CA ALA A 235 -4.09 6.64 13.65
C ALA A 235 -5.62 6.48 13.57
N GLY A 236 -6.13 5.85 12.52
CA GLY A 236 -7.55 5.50 12.34
C GLY A 236 -8.11 4.59 13.43
N LEU A 237 -7.27 3.79 14.10
CA LEU A 237 -7.69 2.97 15.23
C LEU A 237 -8.21 3.82 16.39
N GLY A 238 -7.62 5.00 16.61
CA GLY A 238 -8.10 5.98 17.59
C GLY A 238 -9.46 6.56 17.22
N ILE A 239 -9.71 6.78 15.93
CA ILE A 239 -11.01 7.27 15.42
C ILE A 239 -12.10 6.24 15.70
N PHE A 240 -11.84 4.95 15.49
CA PHE A 240 -12.79 3.88 15.84
C PHE A 240 -13.03 3.77 17.34
N GLN A 241 -12.00 3.97 18.18
CA GLN A 241 -12.16 4.02 19.63
C GLN A 241 -13.11 5.15 20.04
N ALA A 242 -12.94 6.36 19.50
CA ALA A 242 -13.81 7.50 19.76
C ALA A 242 -15.25 7.23 19.30
N ALA A 243 -15.43 6.66 18.10
CA ALA A 243 -16.74 6.31 17.56
C ALA A 243 -17.45 5.29 18.47
N LYS A 244 -16.74 4.26 18.93
CA LYS A 244 -17.28 3.27 19.88
C LYS A 244 -17.64 3.89 21.23
N GLU A 245 -16.77 4.73 21.78
CA GLU A 245 -16.99 5.42 23.05
C GLU A 245 -18.25 6.31 23.03
N ARG A 246 -18.52 6.94 21.90
CA ARG A 246 -19.63 7.87 21.72
C ARG A 246 -20.87 7.25 21.07
N GLY A 247 -20.81 5.99 20.67
CA GLY A 247 -21.91 5.28 20.03
C GLY A 247 -22.33 5.86 18.68
N VAL A 248 -21.37 6.42 17.92
CA VAL A 248 -21.58 6.94 16.57
C VAL A 248 -21.05 5.97 15.53
N TYR A 249 -21.50 6.09 14.28
CA TYR A 249 -21.04 5.23 13.22
C TYR A 249 -19.65 5.63 12.68
N ALA A 250 -18.96 4.64 12.11
CA ALA A 250 -17.68 4.85 11.44
C ALA A 250 -17.63 4.13 10.09
N PHE A 251 -16.68 4.56 9.24
CA PHE A 251 -16.30 3.89 8.01
C PHE A 251 -14.80 3.65 8.00
N GLY A 252 -14.40 2.43 7.58
CA GLY A 252 -13.01 2.05 7.39
C GLY A 252 -12.46 2.48 6.04
N ALA A 253 -11.13 2.45 5.89
CA ALA A 253 -10.40 2.79 4.68
C ALA A 253 -9.30 1.79 4.34
N ASN A 254 -9.00 1.67 3.07
CA ASN A 254 -7.91 0.91 2.46
C ASN A 254 -8.06 -0.61 2.58
N SER A 255 -8.33 -1.13 3.78
CA SER A 255 -8.59 -2.56 4.05
C SER A 255 -10.00 -2.76 4.63
N ASN A 256 -10.48 -4.00 4.59
CA ASN A 256 -11.73 -4.33 5.28
C ASN A 256 -11.51 -4.30 6.80
N GLN A 257 -11.89 -3.19 7.42
CA GLN A 257 -11.75 -2.93 8.85
C GLN A 257 -13.03 -3.20 9.65
N ASN A 258 -14.04 -3.81 9.03
CA ASN A 258 -15.34 -4.06 9.67
C ASN A 258 -15.21 -4.85 11.00
N GLY A 259 -14.21 -5.72 11.10
CA GLY A 259 -13.91 -6.49 12.31
C GLY A 259 -13.17 -5.73 13.41
N VAL A 260 -12.63 -4.53 13.14
CA VAL A 260 -11.86 -3.74 14.13
C VAL A 260 -12.78 -3.16 15.22
N ALA A 261 -13.92 -2.63 14.81
CA ALA A 261 -14.96 -2.14 15.72
C ALA A 261 -16.34 -2.50 15.15
N PRO A 262 -16.73 -3.80 15.22
CA PRO A 262 -17.88 -4.34 14.51
C PRO A 262 -19.22 -3.73 14.92
N ASP A 263 -19.28 -3.14 16.12
CA ASP A 263 -20.48 -2.52 16.64
C ASP A 263 -20.79 -1.14 16.03
N VAL A 264 -19.80 -0.48 15.40
CA VAL A 264 -19.91 0.91 14.92
C VAL A 264 -19.48 1.09 13.46
N ILE A 265 -18.63 0.24 12.90
CA ILE A 265 -18.20 0.36 11.50
C ILE A 265 -19.30 -0.16 10.58
N LEU A 266 -19.96 0.73 9.83
CA LEU A 266 -21.03 0.39 8.87
C LEU A 266 -20.49 -0.29 7.61
N GLY A 267 -19.28 0.03 7.24
CA GLY A 267 -18.61 -0.52 6.08
C GLY A 267 -17.20 0.05 5.91
N SER A 268 -16.45 -0.54 5.00
CA SER A 268 -15.08 -0.11 4.68
C SER A 268 -14.95 0.16 3.18
N VAL A 269 -14.29 1.26 2.84
CA VAL A 269 -13.82 1.56 1.49
C VAL A 269 -12.50 0.82 1.30
N VAL A 270 -12.51 -0.21 0.47
CA VAL A 270 -11.44 -1.20 0.36
C VAL A 270 -10.70 -1.07 -0.97
N ILE A 271 -9.39 -1.22 -0.94
CA ILE A 271 -8.52 -1.44 -2.10
C ILE A 271 -7.98 -2.86 -2.02
N ASP A 272 -8.25 -3.69 -3.01
CA ASP A 272 -7.65 -5.03 -3.13
C ASP A 272 -6.20 -4.91 -3.62
N LEU A 273 -5.31 -4.47 -2.70
CA LEU A 273 -3.88 -4.32 -2.95
C LEU A 273 -3.20 -5.64 -3.35
N PRO A 274 -3.55 -6.81 -2.76
CA PRO A 274 -3.02 -8.09 -3.24
C PRO A 274 -3.27 -8.32 -4.72
N ARG A 275 -4.48 -8.09 -5.19
CA ARG A 275 -4.84 -8.22 -6.61
C ARG A 275 -4.09 -7.23 -7.49
N ALA A 276 -4.04 -5.96 -7.07
CA ALA A 276 -3.35 -4.90 -7.82
C ALA A 276 -1.84 -5.19 -7.97
N PHE A 277 -1.17 -5.53 -6.89
CA PHE A 277 0.26 -5.83 -6.87
C PHE A 277 0.60 -7.06 -7.70
N LEU A 278 -0.18 -8.13 -7.53
CA LEU A 278 0.04 -9.39 -8.26
C LEU A 278 -0.15 -9.21 -9.77
N THR A 279 -1.08 -8.36 -10.21
CA THR A 279 -1.29 -8.05 -11.62
C THR A 279 -0.02 -7.44 -12.23
N VAL A 280 0.55 -6.40 -11.62
CA VAL A 280 1.78 -5.78 -12.11
C VAL A 280 2.98 -6.72 -12.01
N ALA A 281 3.11 -7.45 -10.90
CA ALA A 281 4.23 -8.37 -10.71
C ALA A 281 4.26 -9.50 -11.76
N ARG A 282 3.09 -10.00 -12.19
CA ARG A 282 2.98 -10.98 -13.29
C ARG A 282 3.48 -10.41 -14.61
N GLU A 283 3.09 -9.18 -14.96
CA GLU A 283 3.54 -8.52 -16.19
C GLU A 283 5.05 -8.29 -16.16
N VAL A 284 5.61 -7.86 -15.03
CA VAL A 284 7.07 -7.66 -14.87
C VAL A 284 7.82 -8.98 -14.98
N LYS A 285 7.36 -10.04 -14.29
CA LYS A 285 7.98 -11.37 -14.34
C LYS A 285 7.98 -11.96 -15.76
N ALA A 286 6.91 -11.71 -16.51
CA ALA A 286 6.80 -12.14 -17.90
C ALA A 286 7.64 -11.28 -18.90
N GLY A 287 8.31 -10.22 -18.43
CA GLY A 287 9.09 -9.30 -19.28
C GLY A 287 8.24 -8.42 -20.18
N GLY A 288 6.92 -8.40 -20.01
CA GLY A 288 5.99 -7.65 -20.85
C GLY A 288 5.57 -6.29 -20.29
N PHE A 289 5.98 -5.95 -19.08
CA PHE A 289 5.55 -4.72 -18.43
C PHE A 289 6.12 -3.48 -19.14
N LYS A 290 5.22 -2.56 -19.48
CA LYS A 290 5.59 -1.23 -20.00
C LYS A 290 5.18 -0.19 -18.96
N PRO A 291 6.09 0.70 -18.53
CA PRO A 291 5.78 1.76 -17.59
C PRO A 291 4.62 2.64 -18.10
N ARG A 292 3.63 2.80 -17.26
CA ARG A 292 2.41 3.54 -17.51
C ARG A 292 1.76 3.90 -16.18
N VAL A 293 0.73 4.72 -16.18
CA VAL A 293 -0.19 4.79 -15.05
C VAL A 293 -1.12 3.57 -15.13
N VAL A 294 -1.08 2.74 -14.08
CA VAL A 294 -1.99 1.60 -13.90
C VAL A 294 -3.17 2.13 -13.08
N ASP A 295 -4.26 2.43 -13.75
CA ASP A 295 -5.46 2.99 -13.12
C ASP A 295 -6.45 1.90 -12.75
N LEU A 296 -6.81 1.82 -11.46
CA LEU A 296 -7.58 0.74 -10.86
C LEU A 296 -8.73 1.31 -10.03
N GLY A 297 -9.96 0.97 -10.39
CA GLY A 297 -11.17 1.43 -9.73
C GLY A 297 -12.17 0.31 -9.49
N MET A 298 -13.43 0.67 -9.30
CA MET A 298 -14.53 -0.28 -9.09
C MET A 298 -14.73 -1.19 -10.30
N LYS A 299 -14.62 -0.66 -11.52
CA LYS A 299 -14.71 -1.44 -12.76
C LYS A 299 -13.69 -2.58 -12.84
N SER A 300 -12.50 -2.41 -12.27
CA SER A 300 -11.48 -3.45 -12.19
C SER A 300 -11.70 -4.44 -11.03
N GLY A 301 -12.66 -4.15 -10.15
CA GLY A 301 -12.93 -4.89 -8.92
C GLY A 301 -11.85 -4.71 -7.86
N VAL A 302 -10.99 -3.68 -8.00
CA VAL A 302 -9.93 -3.38 -7.03
C VAL A 302 -10.42 -2.44 -5.93
N VAL A 303 -11.29 -1.49 -6.27
CA VAL A 303 -11.89 -0.57 -5.29
C VAL A 303 -13.34 -0.95 -5.04
N GLN A 304 -13.78 -1.00 -3.79
CA GLN A 304 -15.15 -1.37 -3.44
C GLN A 304 -15.57 -0.84 -2.06
N LEU A 305 -16.87 -0.64 -1.86
CA LEU A 305 -17.47 -0.47 -0.53
C LEU A 305 -17.91 -1.84 -0.03
N VAL A 306 -17.36 -2.28 1.10
CA VAL A 306 -17.71 -3.55 1.76
C VAL A 306 -18.51 -3.26 3.01
N TYR A 307 -19.79 -3.61 3.01
CA TYR A 307 -20.63 -3.46 4.19
C TYR A 307 -20.21 -4.39 5.33
N ASN A 308 -20.43 -3.94 6.55
CA ASN A 308 -20.29 -4.79 7.73
C ASN A 308 -21.53 -5.68 7.86
N PRO A 309 -21.39 -7.00 7.74
CA PRO A 309 -22.57 -7.91 7.81
C PRO A 309 -23.37 -7.80 9.10
N GLN A 310 -22.73 -7.39 10.22
CA GLN A 310 -23.41 -7.22 11.52
C GLN A 310 -24.29 -5.97 11.56
N LEU A 311 -24.00 -4.96 10.76
CA LEU A 311 -24.70 -3.67 10.78
C LEU A 311 -25.43 -3.37 9.46
N GLU A 312 -25.26 -4.17 8.43
CA GLU A 312 -25.86 -3.95 7.09
C GLU A 312 -27.38 -3.84 7.17
N SER A 313 -28.02 -4.64 8.02
CA SER A 313 -29.46 -4.59 8.21
C SER A 313 -29.98 -3.27 8.82
N ARG A 314 -29.09 -2.49 9.44
CA ARG A 314 -29.42 -1.14 9.98
C ARG A 314 -29.46 -0.08 8.86
N ILE A 315 -28.82 -0.34 7.71
CA ILE A 315 -28.86 0.54 6.57
C ILE A 315 -30.19 0.32 5.86
N PRO A 316 -31.05 1.36 5.67
CA PRO A 316 -32.33 1.19 5.02
C PRO A 316 -32.21 0.53 3.65
N ALA A 317 -33.13 -0.37 3.33
CA ALA A 317 -33.09 -1.09 2.04
C ALA A 317 -33.11 -0.14 0.83
N ALA A 318 -33.84 0.97 0.89
CA ALA A 318 -33.85 2.00 -0.13
C ALA A 318 -32.46 2.66 -0.31
N THR A 319 -31.74 2.89 0.79
CA THR A 319 -30.36 3.42 0.74
C THR A 319 -29.42 2.44 0.05
N ARG A 320 -29.48 1.15 0.42
CA ARG A 320 -28.65 0.10 -0.22
C ARG A 320 -28.93 0.01 -1.71
N ALA A 321 -30.20 0.01 -2.11
CA ALA A 321 -30.59 0.01 -3.53
C ALA A 321 -30.08 1.25 -4.29
N ALA A 322 -30.14 2.44 -3.67
CA ALA A 322 -29.59 3.66 -4.26
C ALA A 322 -28.05 3.58 -4.41
N VAL A 323 -27.35 3.05 -3.40
CA VAL A 323 -25.89 2.82 -3.44
C VAL A 323 -25.53 1.82 -4.52
N ASP A 324 -26.28 0.72 -4.67
CA ASP A 324 -26.06 -0.27 -5.74
C ASP A 324 -26.28 0.34 -7.13
N SER A 325 -27.30 1.17 -7.30
CA SER A 325 -27.55 1.90 -8.56
C SER A 325 -26.40 2.87 -8.88
N ALA A 326 -25.91 3.60 -7.87
CA ALA A 326 -24.78 4.52 -8.02
C ALA A 326 -23.50 3.74 -8.37
N ARG A 327 -23.25 2.59 -7.73
CA ARG A 327 -22.12 1.70 -8.05
C ARG A 327 -22.14 1.28 -9.53
N VAL A 328 -23.27 0.81 -10.02
CA VAL A 328 -23.41 0.42 -11.44
C VAL A 328 -23.16 1.60 -12.37
N ALA A 329 -23.66 2.79 -12.03
CA ALA A 329 -23.45 4.00 -12.81
C ALA A 329 -21.98 4.46 -12.81
N ILE A 330 -21.25 4.31 -11.69
CA ILE A 330 -19.81 4.58 -11.59
C ILE A 330 -19.03 3.59 -12.45
N GLU A 331 -19.29 2.28 -12.33
CA GLU A 331 -18.63 1.23 -13.14
C GLU A 331 -18.86 1.42 -14.64
N ALA A 332 -20.03 1.95 -15.02
CA ALA A 332 -20.37 2.31 -16.40
C ALA A 332 -19.78 3.66 -16.85
N GLY A 333 -19.21 4.47 -15.92
CA GLY A 333 -18.68 5.80 -16.19
C GLY A 333 -19.75 6.88 -16.42
N THR A 334 -21.02 6.60 -16.12
CA THR A 334 -22.15 7.54 -16.27
C THR A 334 -22.32 8.44 -15.03
N LEU A 335 -21.81 8.01 -13.87
CA LEU A 335 -21.69 8.81 -12.66
C LEU A 335 -20.21 8.99 -12.33
N LYS A 336 -19.78 10.24 -12.22
CA LYS A 336 -18.43 10.61 -11.81
C LYS A 336 -18.50 11.26 -10.42
N PRO A 337 -17.94 10.64 -9.38
CA PRO A 337 -18.03 11.12 -7.99
C PRO A 337 -17.54 12.56 -7.78
N LEU A 338 -16.55 13.00 -8.55
CA LEU A 338 -15.96 14.34 -8.52
C LEU A 338 -16.36 15.23 -9.71
N GLY A 339 -17.41 14.85 -10.46
CA GLY A 339 -17.84 15.54 -11.67
C GLY A 339 -16.88 15.28 -12.84
N ASP A 340 -16.85 16.21 -13.79
CA ASP A 340 -15.96 16.09 -14.97
C ASP A 340 -14.49 16.47 -14.67
N THR A 341 -14.12 16.64 -13.42
CA THR A 341 -12.73 16.88 -13.02
C THR A 341 -11.93 15.61 -13.29
N PRO A 342 -11.04 15.58 -14.30
CA PRO A 342 -10.52 14.32 -14.84
C PRO A 342 -9.53 13.60 -13.93
N ASN A 343 -9.10 14.25 -12.82
CA ASN A 343 -8.04 13.71 -11.98
C ASN A 343 -8.08 14.36 -10.59
N TRP A 344 -7.87 13.55 -9.53
CA TRP A 344 -7.65 14.03 -8.16
C TRP A 344 -6.55 15.11 -8.07
N ALA A 345 -5.58 15.16 -9.01
CA ALA A 345 -4.59 16.22 -9.12
C ALA A 345 -5.21 17.62 -9.35
N ASP A 346 -6.39 17.70 -9.96
CA ASP A 346 -7.07 18.98 -10.22
C ASP A 346 -7.92 19.45 -9.02
N VAL A 347 -8.36 18.53 -8.16
CA VAL A 347 -9.11 18.82 -6.92
C VAL A 347 -8.26 19.55 -5.88
N THR A 348 -6.94 19.54 -6.05
CA THR A 348 -5.99 20.11 -5.10
C THR A 348 -5.55 21.53 -5.41
N LYS A 349 -5.97 22.09 -6.56
CA LYS A 349 -5.73 23.50 -6.85
C LYS A 349 -6.61 24.36 -5.91
N PRO A 350 -6.05 25.41 -5.25
CA PRO A 350 -6.88 26.34 -4.54
C PRO A 350 -7.91 26.93 -5.52
N ALA A 351 -9.15 27.09 -5.05
CA ALA A 351 -10.17 27.79 -5.83
C ALA A 351 -9.63 29.17 -6.23
N PRO A 352 -9.88 29.62 -7.47
CA PRO A 352 -9.40 30.92 -7.96
C PRO A 352 -9.92 32.09 -7.13
#